data_3267a7c1c49d3d9f9e7117d40a1ae4a8
#
_entry.id   3267a7c1c49d3d9f9e7117d40a1ae4a8
#
_cell.length_a   1.000
_cell.length_b   1.000
_cell.length_c   1.000
_cell.angle_alpha   90.00
_cell.angle_beta   90.00
_cell.angle_gamma   90.00
#
_symmetry.space_group_name_H-M   'P 1'
#
loop_
_entity.id
_entity.type
_entity.pdbx_description
1 polymer ?
#
loop_
_entity_poly.entity_id
_entity_poly.type
_entity_poly.pdbx_seq_one_letter_code
_entity_poly.pdbx_strand_id
1 'polypeptide(L)'
;MNMKKLVAAAALALMVVGTQAGVETLRVGSETVYPPFEFLDSNSGKYVGFDIDLIDEVAKRAGFEPQILSMGLDGLIPALMSGSIDVAVSALTITPERAAKVDFTKPYYESGLSIMARKDDASIKGVKGLENKVLCAEIGSSGSVFMSKIKGAKIRTFNSAGEAFLELNNKGCEAIVNDKPVNEYFLTQKASANFNLREVPGVLKAENYGFAIRKGDDKLRARLDKALDEIRADGTYDKIYAKWFGGNK
;
A
#
# COMPACT_ATOMS: atom_id res chain seq x y z
N MET A 1 -13.98 87.46 5.52
CA MET A 1 -15.01 86.51 5.92
C MET A 1 -14.54 85.18 5.46
N ASN A 2 -14.13 84.36 6.41
CA ASN A 2 -13.24 83.16 6.24
C ASN A 2 -14.04 81.91 5.90
N MET A 3 -13.78 81.34 4.76
CA MET A 3 -14.20 79.97 4.42
C MET A 3 -13.11 78.98 4.85
N LYS A 4 -13.41 78.20 5.87
CA LYS A 4 -12.55 77.17 6.37
C LYS A 4 -12.56 75.96 5.40
N LYS A 5 -11.39 75.58 4.88
CA LYS A 5 -11.21 74.43 4.06
C LYS A 5 -11.22 73.18 4.96
N LEU A 6 -12.22 72.31 4.79
CA LEU A 6 -12.19 70.91 5.36
C LEU A 6 -11.36 70.04 4.44
N VAL A 7 -10.26 69.57 4.94
CA VAL A 7 -9.45 68.47 4.30
C VAL A 7 -9.97 67.15 4.88
N ALA A 8 -10.67 66.41 4.06
CA ALA A 8 -11.05 65.03 4.39
C ALA A 8 -9.89 64.09 4.04
N ALA A 9 -9.21 63.55 5.05
CA ALA A 9 -8.24 62.47 4.88
C ALA A 9 -8.97 61.16 4.74
N ALA A 10 -9.06 60.59 3.55
CA ALA A 10 -9.55 59.25 3.31
C ALA A 10 -8.43 58.25 3.66
N ALA A 11 -8.53 57.59 4.81
CA ALA A 11 -7.67 56.47 5.16
C ALA A 11 -8.10 55.25 4.36
N LEU A 12 -7.32 54.89 3.35
CA LEU A 12 -7.49 53.63 2.58
C LEU A 12 -6.98 52.48 3.45
N ALA A 13 -7.87 51.80 4.16
CA ALA A 13 -7.57 50.56 4.85
C ALA A 13 -7.41 49.45 3.79
N LEU A 14 -6.18 49.10 3.43
CA LEU A 14 -5.89 47.85 2.70
C LEU A 14 -6.26 46.69 3.60
N MET A 15 -7.45 46.10 3.39
CA MET A 15 -7.74 44.75 3.91
C MET A 15 -6.87 43.76 3.12
N VAL A 16 -5.77 43.32 3.73
CA VAL A 16 -5.05 42.14 3.30
C VAL A 16 -5.97 40.96 3.59
N VAL A 17 -6.76 40.56 2.62
CA VAL A 17 -7.46 39.28 2.64
C VAL A 17 -6.36 38.22 2.51
N GLY A 18 -5.85 37.75 3.64
CA GLY A 18 -5.02 36.56 3.70
C GLY A 18 -5.87 35.40 3.20
N THR A 19 -5.67 34.97 1.97
CA THR A 19 -6.14 33.66 1.52
C THR A 19 -5.46 32.62 2.42
N GLN A 20 -6.18 32.11 3.43
CA GLN A 20 -5.81 30.86 4.05
C GLN A 20 -5.87 29.81 2.93
N ALA A 21 -4.73 29.51 2.33
CA ALA A 21 -4.61 28.35 1.49
C ALA A 21 -4.98 27.15 2.35
N GLY A 22 -6.14 26.55 2.11
CA GLY A 22 -6.53 25.31 2.76
C GLY A 22 -5.45 24.27 2.51
N VAL A 23 -5.28 23.32 3.43
CA VAL A 23 -4.35 22.21 3.25
C VAL A 23 -4.74 21.47 1.98
N GLU A 24 -3.79 21.22 1.10
CA GLU A 24 -4.00 20.54 -0.18
C GLU A 24 -4.38 19.07 0.07
N THR A 25 -5.47 18.60 -0.53
CA THR A 25 -5.90 17.21 -0.43
C THR A 25 -5.00 16.32 -1.29
N LEU A 26 -4.49 15.23 -0.72
CA LEU A 26 -3.77 14.17 -1.41
C LEU A 26 -4.70 12.97 -1.60
N ARG A 27 -5.10 12.68 -2.84
CA ARG A 27 -5.94 11.51 -3.15
C ARG A 27 -5.07 10.26 -3.17
N VAL A 28 -5.27 9.40 -2.16
CA VAL A 28 -4.49 8.18 -1.92
C VAL A 28 -5.30 6.96 -2.36
N GLY A 29 -4.91 6.31 -3.45
CA GLY A 29 -5.49 5.01 -3.84
C GLY A 29 -4.90 3.89 -3.00
N SER A 30 -5.76 3.00 -2.47
CA SER A 30 -5.34 1.87 -1.65
C SER A 30 -6.33 0.72 -1.79
N GLU A 31 -5.87 -0.53 -1.71
CA GLU A 31 -6.73 -1.70 -1.85
C GLU A 31 -7.65 -1.90 -0.65
N THR A 32 -7.20 -1.57 0.54
CA THR A 32 -7.96 -1.60 1.81
C THR A 32 -8.51 -2.96 2.25
N VAL A 33 -7.94 -4.05 1.74
CA VAL A 33 -8.25 -5.44 2.14
C VAL A 33 -6.98 -6.31 2.29
N TYR A 34 -5.81 -5.69 2.51
CA TYR A 34 -4.50 -6.33 2.56
C TYR A 34 -3.78 -6.16 3.93
N PRO A 35 -4.34 -6.76 5.01
CA PRO A 35 -3.71 -6.66 6.33
C PRO A 35 -2.34 -7.34 6.38
N PRO A 36 -1.37 -6.82 7.15
CA PRO A 36 -1.48 -5.70 8.11
C PRO A 36 -1.20 -4.31 7.51
N PHE A 37 -1.11 -4.18 6.18
CA PHE A 37 -0.72 -2.92 5.53
C PHE A 37 -1.88 -1.94 5.39
N GLU A 38 -3.01 -2.36 4.81
CA GLU A 38 -4.20 -1.53 4.62
C GLU A 38 -5.47 -2.38 4.65
N PHE A 39 -6.36 -2.09 5.57
CA PHE A 39 -7.63 -2.80 5.67
C PHE A 39 -8.69 -2.00 6.41
N LEU A 40 -9.96 -2.38 6.19
CA LEU A 40 -11.08 -1.82 6.93
C LEU A 40 -11.17 -2.49 8.30
N ASP A 41 -11.02 -1.71 9.37
CA ASP A 41 -11.33 -2.20 10.73
C ASP A 41 -12.84 -2.23 10.94
N SER A 42 -13.40 -3.43 11.09
CA SER A 42 -14.83 -3.66 11.24
C SER A 42 -15.43 -3.03 12.50
N ASN A 43 -14.62 -2.77 13.53
CA ASN A 43 -15.10 -2.18 14.79
C ASN A 43 -15.25 -0.66 14.69
N SER A 44 -14.29 0.01 14.06
CA SER A 44 -14.28 1.46 13.93
C SER A 44 -14.86 1.98 12.61
N GLY A 45 -14.97 1.12 11.60
CA GLY A 45 -15.35 1.50 10.24
C GLY A 45 -14.31 2.37 9.53
N LYS A 46 -13.06 2.40 10.03
CA LYS A 46 -11.96 3.19 9.46
C LYS A 46 -10.98 2.30 8.74
N TYR A 47 -10.31 2.86 7.75
CA TYR A 47 -9.12 2.23 7.18
C TYR A 47 -7.97 2.33 8.15
N VAL A 48 -7.27 1.24 8.36
CA VAL A 48 -6.14 1.10 9.28
C VAL A 48 -5.08 0.21 8.65
N GLY A 49 -3.89 0.21 9.20
CA GLY A 49 -2.79 -0.61 8.72
C GLY A 49 -1.48 0.17 8.72
N PHE A 50 -0.40 -0.54 8.47
CA PHE A 50 0.93 0.06 8.41
C PHE A 50 1.02 1.16 7.34
N ASP A 51 0.49 0.89 6.14
CA ASP A 51 0.49 1.81 5.02
C ASP A 51 -0.39 3.03 5.28
N ILE A 52 -1.52 2.83 5.97
CA ILE A 52 -2.44 3.93 6.33
C ILE A 52 -1.78 4.86 7.35
N ASP A 53 -1.25 4.30 8.46
CA ASP A 53 -0.54 5.10 9.48
C ASP A 53 0.67 5.83 8.86
N LEU A 54 1.38 5.17 7.94
CA LEU A 54 2.56 5.72 7.30
C LEU A 54 2.20 6.88 6.37
N ILE A 55 1.19 6.71 5.50
CA ILE A 55 0.80 7.78 4.57
C ILE A 55 0.16 8.96 5.28
N ASP A 56 -0.59 8.74 6.37
CA ASP A 56 -1.16 9.79 7.18
C ASP A 56 -0.05 10.70 7.75
N GLU A 57 1.02 10.11 8.30
CA GLU A 57 2.13 10.88 8.85
C GLU A 57 2.99 11.53 7.75
N VAL A 58 3.26 10.81 6.65
CA VAL A 58 4.02 11.34 5.51
C VAL A 58 3.28 12.49 4.84
N ALA A 59 1.99 12.34 4.57
CA ALA A 59 1.18 13.39 3.95
C ALA A 59 1.15 14.66 4.82
N LYS A 60 0.92 14.50 6.12
CA LYS A 60 0.93 15.61 7.08
C LYS A 60 2.24 16.38 7.04
N ARG A 61 3.41 15.71 7.07
CA ARG A 61 4.73 16.36 6.98
C ARG A 61 4.98 16.97 5.61
N ALA A 62 4.48 16.35 4.57
CA ALA A 62 4.54 16.89 3.23
C ALA A 62 3.56 18.07 3.00
N GLY A 63 2.70 18.41 3.99
CA GLY A 63 1.75 19.52 3.93
C GLY A 63 0.47 19.19 3.18
N PHE A 64 0.03 17.93 3.21
CA PHE A 64 -1.21 17.45 2.62
C PHE A 64 -2.18 16.87 3.66
N GLU A 65 -3.47 16.87 3.30
CA GLU A 65 -4.51 16.09 3.98
C GLU A 65 -4.80 14.84 3.13
N PRO A 66 -4.50 13.62 3.61
CA PRO A 66 -4.72 12.41 2.83
C PRO A 66 -6.21 12.04 2.78
N GLN A 67 -6.69 11.68 1.59
CA GLN A 67 -8.01 11.12 1.36
C GLN A 67 -7.85 9.72 0.78
N ILE A 68 -8.17 8.69 1.56
CA ILE A 68 -8.08 7.29 1.12
C ILE A 68 -9.24 6.97 0.19
N LEU A 69 -8.91 6.48 -1.01
CA LEU A 69 -9.84 6.02 -2.03
C LEU A 69 -9.62 4.51 -2.24
N SER A 70 -10.56 3.70 -1.77
CA SER A 70 -10.51 2.24 -1.88
C SER A 70 -10.74 1.79 -3.32
N MET A 71 -9.84 0.94 -3.83
CA MET A 71 -9.94 0.34 -5.17
C MET A 71 -9.08 -0.92 -5.26
N GLY A 72 -9.37 -1.81 -6.21
CA GLY A 72 -8.56 -3.02 -6.42
C GLY A 72 -7.12 -2.71 -6.82
N LEU A 73 -6.19 -3.61 -6.45
CA LEU A 73 -4.75 -3.50 -6.72
C LEU A 73 -4.45 -3.23 -8.20
N ASP A 74 -5.14 -3.92 -9.10
CA ASP A 74 -4.99 -3.79 -10.56
C ASP A 74 -5.48 -2.44 -11.11
N GLY A 75 -6.34 -1.74 -10.35
CA GLY A 75 -6.84 -0.40 -10.67
C GLY A 75 -5.90 0.75 -10.30
N LEU A 76 -4.95 0.54 -9.38
CA LEU A 76 -4.12 1.62 -8.82
C LEU A 76 -3.25 2.33 -9.87
N ILE A 77 -2.51 1.58 -10.69
CA ILE A 77 -1.64 2.16 -11.73
C ILE A 77 -2.47 2.86 -12.82
N PRO A 78 -3.55 2.29 -13.36
CA PRO A 78 -4.46 3.03 -14.25
C PRO A 78 -5.01 4.32 -13.64
N ALA A 79 -5.39 4.32 -12.35
CA ALA A 79 -5.90 5.50 -11.65
C ALA A 79 -4.84 6.61 -11.50
N LEU A 80 -3.57 6.24 -11.25
CA LEU A 80 -2.44 7.18 -11.27
C LEU A 80 -2.24 7.79 -12.67
N MET A 81 -2.24 6.94 -13.70
CA MET A 81 -2.03 7.38 -15.08
C MET A 81 -3.13 8.32 -15.57
N SER A 82 -4.38 8.08 -15.18
CA SER A 82 -5.52 8.96 -15.50
C SER A 82 -5.59 10.22 -14.64
N GLY A 83 -4.86 10.27 -13.52
CA GLY A 83 -4.94 11.36 -12.55
C GLY A 83 -6.17 11.31 -11.64
N SER A 84 -6.82 10.16 -11.53
CA SER A 84 -7.92 9.95 -10.59
C SER A 84 -7.44 9.91 -9.15
N ILE A 85 -6.19 9.47 -8.92
CA ILE A 85 -5.47 9.53 -7.65
C ILE A 85 -4.13 10.22 -7.85
N ASP A 86 -3.54 10.71 -6.76
CA ASP A 86 -2.25 11.40 -6.77
C ASP A 86 -1.11 10.46 -6.36
N VAL A 87 -1.38 9.55 -5.45
CA VAL A 87 -0.46 8.53 -4.94
C VAL A 87 -1.19 7.21 -4.74
N ALA A 88 -0.51 6.09 -5.00
CA ALA A 88 -0.98 4.75 -4.62
C ALA A 88 -0.12 4.22 -3.47
N VAL A 89 -0.78 3.79 -2.40
CA VAL A 89 -0.19 3.25 -1.17
C VAL A 89 -0.94 1.97 -0.83
N SER A 90 -0.31 0.82 -1.10
CA SER A 90 -0.98 -0.50 -1.03
C SER A 90 0.03 -1.64 -1.09
N ALA A 91 1.02 -1.64 -0.19
CA ALA A 91 2.11 -2.62 -0.18
C ALA A 91 2.71 -2.84 -1.59
N LEU A 92 2.75 -1.76 -2.39
CA LEU A 92 2.99 -1.85 -3.82
C LEU A 92 4.47 -2.12 -4.13
N THR A 93 4.77 -3.35 -4.54
CA THR A 93 6.12 -3.75 -4.94
C THR A 93 6.65 -2.90 -6.08
N ILE A 94 7.86 -2.36 -5.92
CA ILE A 94 8.60 -1.69 -6.97
C ILE A 94 9.10 -2.75 -7.95
N THR A 95 8.49 -2.82 -9.15
CA THR A 95 8.91 -3.72 -10.22
C THR A 95 9.29 -2.93 -11.48
N PRO A 96 10.18 -3.46 -12.35
CA PRO A 96 10.51 -2.81 -13.62
C PRO A 96 9.28 -2.51 -14.48
N GLU A 97 8.30 -3.43 -14.51
CA GLU A 97 7.08 -3.30 -15.30
C GLU A 97 6.20 -2.15 -14.79
N ARG A 98 6.12 -1.98 -13.46
CA ARG A 98 5.40 -0.87 -12.81
C ARG A 98 6.16 0.44 -12.97
N ALA A 99 7.48 0.42 -12.77
CA ALA A 99 8.36 1.60 -12.90
C ALA A 99 8.44 2.15 -14.33
N ALA A 100 8.11 1.34 -15.33
CA ALA A 100 7.97 1.82 -16.71
C ALA A 100 6.75 2.75 -16.88
N LYS A 101 5.70 2.59 -16.06
CA LYS A 101 4.42 3.32 -16.17
C LYS A 101 4.27 4.45 -15.17
N VAL A 102 4.81 4.30 -13.97
CA VAL A 102 4.70 5.24 -12.85
C VAL A 102 6.07 5.46 -12.23
N ASP A 103 6.22 6.50 -11.40
CA ASP A 103 7.40 6.67 -10.57
C ASP A 103 7.12 6.20 -9.14
N PHE A 104 8.16 5.91 -8.39
CA PHE A 104 8.09 5.49 -7.01
C PHE A 104 8.89 6.43 -6.11
N THR A 105 8.46 6.55 -4.87
CA THR A 105 9.28 7.11 -3.80
C THR A 105 10.45 6.17 -3.47
N LYS A 106 11.33 6.62 -2.58
CA LYS A 106 12.26 5.72 -1.89
C LYS A 106 11.49 4.55 -1.28
N PRO A 107 12.07 3.33 -1.27
CA PRO A 107 11.44 2.19 -0.63
C PRO A 107 11.13 2.49 0.84
N TYR A 108 9.91 2.15 1.28
CA TYR A 108 9.52 2.32 2.68
C TYR A 108 9.49 1.02 3.49
N TYR A 109 9.39 -0.14 2.82
CA TYR A 109 9.34 -1.45 3.46
C TYR A 109 10.10 -2.49 2.63
N GLU A 110 10.87 -3.34 3.32
CA GLU A 110 11.53 -4.51 2.72
C GLU A 110 10.67 -5.73 2.93
N SER A 111 10.23 -6.35 1.86
CA SER A 111 9.36 -7.52 1.83
C SER A 111 10.02 -8.67 1.06
N GLY A 112 9.23 -9.67 0.76
CA GLY A 112 9.61 -10.77 -0.11
C GLY A 112 8.47 -11.73 -0.30
N LEU A 113 8.52 -12.52 -1.37
CA LEU A 113 7.51 -13.52 -1.68
C LEU A 113 7.78 -14.81 -0.91
N SER A 114 6.71 -15.44 -0.42
CA SER A 114 6.73 -16.78 0.15
C SER A 114 5.55 -17.62 -0.36
N ILE A 115 5.57 -18.91 -0.10
CA ILE A 115 4.53 -19.85 -0.53
C ILE A 115 3.60 -20.16 0.62
N MET A 116 2.29 -20.03 0.37
CA MET A 116 1.23 -20.62 1.19
C MET A 116 0.75 -21.92 0.56
N ALA A 117 0.65 -22.97 1.35
CA ALA A 117 0.15 -24.28 0.97
C ALA A 117 -0.74 -24.86 2.06
N ARG A 118 -1.50 -25.91 1.74
CA ARG A 118 -2.24 -26.63 2.77
C ARG A 118 -1.30 -27.45 3.67
N LYS A 119 -1.69 -27.63 4.93
CA LYS A 119 -0.93 -28.46 5.89
C LYS A 119 -0.89 -29.93 5.49
N ASP A 120 -1.96 -30.41 4.83
CA ASP A 120 -2.09 -31.77 4.35
C ASP A 120 -1.36 -32.05 3.02
N ASP A 121 -0.78 -31.03 2.37
CA ASP A 121 0.03 -31.21 1.18
C ASP A 121 1.53 -31.06 1.48
N ALA A 122 2.19 -32.19 1.71
CA ALA A 122 3.62 -32.22 1.96
C ALA A 122 4.49 -32.17 0.68
N SER A 123 3.87 -32.17 -0.52
CA SER A 123 4.59 -32.13 -1.81
C SER A 123 5.18 -30.76 -2.09
N ILE A 124 4.57 -29.70 -1.56
CA ILE A 124 4.99 -28.31 -1.78
C ILE A 124 6.01 -27.91 -0.71
N LYS A 125 7.29 -27.99 -1.08
CA LYS A 125 8.44 -27.63 -0.22
C LYS A 125 9.25 -26.45 -0.75
N GLY A 126 8.85 -25.87 -1.90
CA GLY A 126 9.53 -24.78 -2.59
C GLY A 126 9.03 -24.66 -4.03
N VAL A 127 9.69 -23.83 -4.84
CA VAL A 127 9.26 -23.50 -6.20
C VAL A 127 9.04 -24.71 -7.10
N LYS A 128 9.90 -25.74 -7.00
CA LYS A 128 9.72 -26.98 -7.79
C LYS A 128 8.41 -27.70 -7.50
N GLY A 129 7.91 -27.60 -6.26
CA GLY A 129 6.62 -28.18 -5.88
C GLY A 129 5.41 -27.47 -6.50
N LEU A 130 5.62 -26.33 -7.16
CA LEU A 130 4.57 -25.55 -7.83
C LEU A 130 4.44 -25.88 -9.33
N GLU A 131 5.39 -26.65 -9.90
CA GLU A 131 5.35 -27.02 -11.32
C GLU A 131 4.11 -27.87 -11.63
N ASN A 132 3.46 -27.56 -12.74
CA ASN A 132 2.24 -28.23 -13.25
C ASN A 132 1.03 -28.15 -12.30
N LYS A 133 1.05 -27.23 -11.31
CA LYS A 133 0.00 -27.05 -10.31
C LYS A 133 -1.00 -25.96 -10.72
N VAL A 134 -2.20 -26.01 -10.14
CA VAL A 134 -3.15 -24.89 -10.15
C VAL A 134 -2.81 -24.00 -8.96
N LEU A 135 -2.47 -22.74 -9.23
CA LEU A 135 -2.05 -21.78 -8.24
C LEU A 135 -3.04 -20.62 -8.17
N CYS A 136 -3.32 -20.13 -6.97
CA CYS A 136 -4.14 -18.95 -6.76
C CYS A 136 -3.28 -17.70 -6.60
N ALA A 137 -3.78 -16.57 -7.07
CA ALA A 137 -3.13 -15.26 -6.91
C ALA A 137 -4.16 -14.16 -6.86
N GLU A 138 -3.78 -13.06 -6.26
CA GLU A 138 -4.47 -11.80 -6.48
C GLU A 138 -4.11 -11.24 -7.85
N ILE A 139 -5.12 -10.68 -8.55
CA ILE A 139 -4.92 -10.07 -9.86
C ILE A 139 -3.96 -8.88 -9.79
N GLY A 140 -2.99 -8.82 -10.70
CA GLY A 140 -2.01 -7.72 -10.74
C GLY A 140 -0.90 -7.78 -9.70
N SER A 141 -0.90 -8.78 -8.78
CA SER A 141 0.13 -8.94 -7.75
C SER A 141 1.50 -9.38 -8.32
N SER A 142 2.58 -9.06 -7.60
CA SER A 142 3.93 -9.55 -7.91
C SER A 142 4.02 -11.08 -7.81
N GLY A 143 3.28 -11.68 -6.88
CA GLY A 143 3.14 -13.12 -6.74
C GLY A 143 2.53 -13.78 -7.97
N SER A 144 1.48 -13.18 -8.56
CA SER A 144 0.89 -13.66 -9.82
C SER A 144 1.91 -13.64 -10.96
N VAL A 145 2.67 -12.54 -11.10
CA VAL A 145 3.74 -12.43 -12.11
C VAL A 145 4.86 -13.43 -11.86
N PHE A 146 5.23 -13.70 -10.61
CA PHE A 146 6.21 -14.71 -10.27
C PHE A 146 5.73 -16.11 -10.70
N MET A 147 4.52 -16.47 -10.32
CA MET A 147 3.94 -17.80 -10.60
C MET A 147 3.73 -18.05 -12.09
N SER A 148 3.44 -17.02 -12.90
CA SER A 148 3.27 -17.16 -14.34
C SER A 148 4.52 -17.67 -15.08
N LYS A 149 5.70 -17.56 -14.45
CA LYS A 149 6.98 -18.04 -14.97
C LYS A 149 7.29 -19.49 -14.56
N ILE A 150 6.46 -20.11 -13.72
CA ILE A 150 6.65 -21.48 -13.25
C ILE A 150 6.16 -22.46 -14.33
N LYS A 151 6.99 -23.45 -14.64
CA LYS A 151 6.71 -24.43 -15.68
C LYS A 151 5.39 -25.17 -15.45
N GLY A 152 4.48 -25.05 -16.41
CA GLY A 152 3.19 -25.76 -16.40
C GLY A 152 2.20 -25.27 -15.35
N ALA A 153 2.49 -24.23 -14.57
CA ALA A 153 1.55 -23.67 -13.60
C ALA A 153 0.35 -23.04 -14.31
N LYS A 154 -0.84 -23.26 -13.74
CA LYS A 154 -2.09 -22.63 -14.17
C LYS A 154 -2.52 -21.63 -13.09
N ILE A 155 -2.60 -20.35 -13.43
CA ILE A 155 -2.91 -19.31 -12.46
C ILE A 155 -4.41 -19.01 -12.49
N ARG A 156 -5.06 -19.06 -11.31
CA ARG A 156 -6.41 -18.57 -11.05
C ARG A 156 -6.29 -17.28 -10.27
N THR A 157 -6.87 -16.21 -10.78
CA THR A 157 -6.79 -14.89 -10.15
C THR A 157 -8.07 -14.53 -9.43
N PHE A 158 -7.93 -13.78 -8.34
CA PHE A 158 -8.99 -13.30 -7.45
C PHE A 158 -8.82 -11.80 -7.22
N ASN A 159 -9.86 -11.15 -6.71
CA ASN A 159 -9.82 -9.71 -6.47
C ASN A 159 -9.04 -9.32 -5.21
N SER A 160 -8.72 -10.29 -4.34
CA SER A 160 -7.92 -10.06 -3.14
C SER A 160 -7.11 -11.30 -2.74
N ALA A 161 -6.06 -11.10 -1.95
CA ALA A 161 -5.30 -12.20 -1.35
C ALA A 161 -6.19 -13.04 -0.41
N GLY A 162 -7.14 -12.41 0.30
CA GLY A 162 -8.08 -13.11 1.18
C GLY A 162 -8.96 -14.13 0.45
N GLU A 163 -9.49 -13.76 -0.73
CA GLU A 163 -10.24 -14.69 -1.59
C GLU A 163 -9.35 -15.84 -2.07
N ALA A 164 -8.10 -15.56 -2.45
CA ALA A 164 -7.14 -16.58 -2.85
C ALA A 164 -6.83 -17.57 -1.70
N PHE A 165 -6.66 -17.09 -0.45
CA PHE A 165 -6.49 -17.94 0.72
C PHE A 165 -7.70 -18.84 0.99
N LEU A 166 -8.91 -18.30 0.84
CA LEU A 166 -10.14 -19.06 0.98
C LEU A 166 -10.20 -20.18 -0.06
N GLU A 167 -9.90 -19.88 -1.33
CA GLU A 167 -9.89 -20.85 -2.41
C GLU A 167 -8.83 -21.96 -2.20
N LEU A 168 -7.63 -21.59 -1.72
CA LEU A 168 -6.60 -22.55 -1.35
C LEU A 168 -7.08 -23.50 -0.24
N ASN A 169 -7.70 -22.96 0.80
CA ASN A 169 -8.26 -23.74 1.91
C ASN A 169 -9.34 -24.72 1.43
N ASN A 170 -10.18 -24.28 0.49
CA ASN A 170 -11.27 -25.06 -0.12
C ASN A 170 -10.79 -26.01 -1.22
N LYS A 171 -9.48 -26.17 -1.42
CA LYS A 171 -8.85 -27.06 -2.42
C LYS A 171 -9.11 -26.67 -3.88
N GLY A 172 -9.53 -25.45 -4.15
CA GLY A 172 -9.74 -24.96 -5.51
C GLY A 172 -8.43 -24.58 -6.22
N CYS A 173 -7.33 -24.46 -5.46
CA CYS A 173 -5.96 -24.44 -5.97
C CYS A 173 -5.02 -25.16 -4.99
N GLU A 174 -3.75 -25.29 -5.35
CA GLU A 174 -2.80 -26.11 -4.61
C GLU A 174 -1.82 -25.27 -3.79
N ALA A 175 -1.53 -24.04 -4.23
CA ALA A 175 -0.69 -23.09 -3.50
C ALA A 175 -0.94 -21.65 -3.94
N ILE A 176 -0.39 -20.73 -3.15
CA ILE A 176 -0.32 -19.29 -3.43
C ILE A 176 1.13 -18.85 -3.27
N VAL A 177 1.59 -17.92 -4.11
CA VAL A 177 2.78 -17.12 -3.83
C VAL A 177 2.32 -15.70 -3.56
N ASN A 178 2.60 -15.21 -2.36
CA ASN A 178 2.18 -13.91 -1.90
C ASN A 178 3.25 -13.30 -0.99
N ASP A 179 3.07 -12.06 -0.58
CA ASP A 179 3.99 -11.36 0.29
C ASP A 179 4.09 -12.05 1.67
N LYS A 180 5.31 -12.32 2.08
CA LYS A 180 5.60 -13.04 3.32
C LYS A 180 4.96 -12.41 4.56
N PRO A 181 5.06 -11.08 4.80
CA PRO A 181 4.45 -10.47 5.98
C PRO A 181 2.92 -10.61 6.01
N VAL A 182 2.26 -10.66 4.87
CA VAL A 182 0.81 -10.88 4.77
C VAL A 182 0.47 -12.35 5.06
N ASN A 183 1.23 -13.28 4.52
CA ASN A 183 1.10 -14.71 4.82
C ASN A 183 1.26 -14.98 6.32
N GLU A 184 2.30 -14.44 6.94
CA GLU A 184 2.56 -14.57 8.37
C GLU A 184 1.44 -13.94 9.21
N TYR A 185 1.02 -12.71 8.88
CA TYR A 185 -0.07 -12.04 9.57
C TYR A 185 -1.36 -12.87 9.48
N PHE A 186 -1.74 -13.33 8.29
CA PHE A 186 -2.94 -14.16 8.09
C PHE A 186 -2.94 -15.38 9.02
N LEU A 187 -1.81 -16.09 9.12
CA LEU A 187 -1.71 -17.29 9.94
C LEU A 187 -1.82 -17.03 11.46
N THR A 188 -1.61 -15.80 11.91
CA THR A 188 -1.75 -15.40 13.33
C THR A 188 -3.17 -14.98 13.71
N GLN A 189 -4.04 -14.74 12.72
CA GLN A 189 -5.38 -14.23 12.97
C GLN A 189 -6.32 -15.31 13.50
N LYS A 190 -7.17 -14.96 14.46
CA LYS A 190 -8.22 -15.86 14.97
C LYS A 190 -9.19 -16.31 13.87
N ALA A 191 -9.49 -15.43 12.92
CA ALA A 191 -10.37 -15.74 11.78
C ALA A 191 -9.83 -16.86 10.90
N SER A 192 -8.50 -17.00 10.80
CA SER A 192 -7.83 -18.06 10.02
C SER A 192 -7.49 -19.32 10.83
N ALA A 193 -7.81 -19.36 12.13
CA ALA A 193 -7.45 -20.48 13.01
C ALA A 193 -7.95 -21.86 12.51
N ASN A 194 -9.09 -21.85 11.79
CA ASN A 194 -9.70 -23.07 11.22
C ASN A 194 -9.19 -23.36 9.79
N PHE A 195 -8.31 -22.53 9.24
CA PHE A 195 -7.75 -22.79 7.92
C PHE A 195 -6.65 -23.85 8.01
N ASN A 196 -6.70 -24.79 7.09
CA ASN A 196 -5.67 -25.84 6.99
C ASN A 196 -4.47 -25.36 6.16
N LEU A 197 -3.98 -24.13 6.44
CA LEU A 197 -2.90 -23.50 5.69
C LEU A 197 -1.61 -23.40 6.50
N ARG A 198 -0.49 -23.44 5.81
CA ARG A 198 0.86 -23.19 6.34
C ARG A 198 1.69 -22.37 5.37
N GLU A 199 2.62 -21.64 5.88
CA GLU A 199 3.69 -21.07 5.07
C GLU A 199 4.79 -22.11 4.82
N VAL A 200 5.31 -22.13 3.60
CA VAL A 200 6.51 -22.93 3.27
C VAL A 200 7.74 -22.10 3.64
N PRO A 201 8.66 -22.61 4.45
CA PRO A 201 9.82 -21.84 4.90
C PRO A 201 10.66 -21.27 3.76
N GLY A 202 11.14 -20.06 3.93
CA GLY A 202 12.04 -19.35 3.02
C GLY A 202 11.39 -18.17 2.30
N VAL A 203 12.24 -17.34 1.73
CA VAL A 203 11.87 -16.21 0.88
C VAL A 203 12.27 -16.55 -0.56
N LEU A 204 11.31 -16.48 -1.48
CA LEU A 204 11.54 -16.81 -2.90
C LEU A 204 12.24 -15.68 -3.65
N LYS A 205 11.89 -14.46 -3.29
CA LYS A 205 12.36 -13.24 -3.93
C LYS A 205 12.21 -12.09 -2.96
N ALA A 206 13.28 -11.34 -2.72
CA ALA A 206 13.22 -10.08 -1.99
C ALA A 206 12.50 -9.01 -2.82
N GLU A 207 11.68 -8.21 -2.18
CA GLU A 207 10.91 -7.15 -2.80
C GLU A 207 10.93 -5.91 -1.90
N ASN A 208 10.73 -4.74 -2.52
CA ASN A 208 10.62 -3.47 -1.81
C ASN A 208 9.29 -2.81 -2.16
N TYR A 209 8.62 -2.23 -1.16
CA TYR A 209 7.44 -1.40 -1.39
C TYR A 209 7.81 0.06 -1.48
N GLY A 210 7.13 0.78 -2.36
CA GLY A 210 7.24 2.23 -2.52
C GLY A 210 5.86 2.84 -2.77
N PHE A 211 5.68 4.09 -2.40
CA PHE A 211 4.51 4.84 -2.85
C PHE A 211 4.65 5.10 -4.34
N ALA A 212 3.65 4.70 -5.12
CA ALA A 212 3.64 4.98 -6.55
C ALA A 212 2.97 6.33 -6.82
N ILE A 213 3.54 7.10 -7.73
CA ILE A 213 3.04 8.40 -8.16
C ILE A 213 3.01 8.47 -9.68
N ARG A 214 2.31 9.45 -10.24
CA ARG A 214 2.30 9.65 -11.68
C ARG A 214 3.70 9.87 -12.22
N LYS A 215 3.97 9.31 -13.39
CA LYS A 215 5.26 9.46 -14.08
C LYS A 215 5.60 10.93 -14.29
N GLY A 216 6.81 11.34 -13.85
CA GLY A 216 7.33 12.70 -13.99
C GLY A 216 6.83 13.71 -12.96
N ASP A 217 6.06 13.30 -11.93
CA ASP A 217 5.69 14.18 -10.82
C ASP A 217 6.81 14.26 -9.77
N ASP A 218 7.94 14.82 -10.19
CA ASP A 218 9.13 14.97 -9.34
C ASP A 218 8.89 15.85 -8.12
N LYS A 219 7.96 16.80 -8.20
CA LYS A 219 7.62 17.68 -7.07
C LYS A 219 6.93 16.92 -5.95
N LEU A 220 5.91 16.13 -6.28
CA LEU A 220 5.22 15.30 -5.29
C LEU A 220 6.19 14.26 -4.72
N ARG A 221 6.96 13.58 -5.59
CA ARG A 221 7.96 12.61 -5.16
C ARG A 221 8.94 13.19 -4.16
N ALA A 222 9.53 14.35 -4.45
CA ALA A 222 10.49 15.00 -3.57
C ALA A 222 9.89 15.38 -2.20
N ARG A 223 8.62 15.82 -2.16
CA ARG A 223 7.92 16.13 -0.90
C ARG A 223 7.69 14.87 -0.07
N LEU A 224 7.23 13.78 -0.69
CA LEU A 224 6.99 12.51 -0.01
C LEU A 224 8.30 11.85 0.45
N ASP A 225 9.34 11.84 -0.38
CA ASP A 225 10.65 11.31 -0.03
C ASP A 225 11.29 12.06 1.15
N LYS A 226 11.17 13.39 1.16
CA LYS A 226 11.65 14.21 2.29
C LYS A 226 10.90 13.86 3.57
N ALA A 227 9.57 13.73 3.52
CA ALA A 227 8.76 13.35 4.67
C ALA A 227 9.09 11.93 5.17
N LEU A 228 9.33 10.97 4.26
CA LEU A 228 9.81 9.61 4.61
C LEU A 228 11.17 9.66 5.33
N ASP A 229 12.11 10.48 4.87
CA ASP A 229 13.41 10.65 5.52
C ASP A 229 13.24 11.27 6.93
N GLU A 230 12.37 12.26 7.08
CA GLU A 230 12.09 12.92 8.37
C GLU A 230 11.52 11.97 9.40
N ILE A 231 10.50 11.16 9.04
CA ILE A 231 9.89 10.20 9.97
C ILE A 231 10.83 9.07 10.37
N ARG A 232 11.80 8.72 9.51
CA ARG A 232 12.87 7.79 9.85
C ARG A 232 13.86 8.41 10.81
N ALA A 233 14.27 9.65 10.56
CA ALA A 233 15.26 10.34 11.37
C ALA A 233 14.81 10.60 12.81
N ASP A 234 13.50 10.82 13.05
CA ASP A 234 12.96 11.11 14.39
C ASP A 234 12.34 9.89 15.10
N GLY A 235 12.42 8.70 14.49
CA GLY A 235 11.92 7.45 15.06
C GLY A 235 10.40 7.26 14.97
N THR A 236 9.68 8.11 14.25
CA THR A 236 8.24 7.94 14.01
C THR A 236 7.97 6.68 13.18
N TYR A 237 8.80 6.44 12.15
CA TYR A 237 8.72 5.21 11.35
C TYR A 237 8.83 3.96 12.24
N ASP A 238 9.79 3.91 13.16
CA ASP A 238 10.00 2.77 14.05
C ASP A 238 8.81 2.51 14.97
N LYS A 239 8.13 3.57 15.42
CA LYS A 239 6.91 3.45 16.22
C LYS A 239 5.76 2.87 15.42
N ILE A 240 5.56 3.33 14.16
CA ILE A 240 4.55 2.79 13.26
C ILE A 240 4.87 1.32 12.94
N TYR A 241 6.12 1.01 12.62
CA TYR A 241 6.58 -0.35 12.36
C TYR A 241 6.35 -1.27 13.57
N ALA A 242 6.72 -0.84 14.77
CA ALA A 242 6.52 -1.62 16.00
C ALA A 242 5.05 -1.87 16.31
N LYS A 243 4.16 -0.92 16.01
CA LYS A 243 2.71 -1.10 16.16
C LYS A 243 2.17 -2.27 15.37
N TRP A 244 2.64 -2.48 14.14
CA TRP A 244 2.07 -3.45 13.20
C TRP A 244 2.85 -4.76 13.12
N PHE A 245 4.16 -4.72 13.33
CA PHE A 245 5.08 -5.85 13.19
C PHE A 245 5.88 -6.16 14.47
N GLY A 246 5.84 -5.29 15.46
CA GLY A 246 6.58 -5.46 16.72
C GLY A 246 5.92 -6.38 17.75
N GLY A 247 4.85 -7.09 17.39
CA GLY A 247 4.13 -8.00 18.29
C GLY A 247 4.97 -9.18 18.72
N ASN A 248 5.08 -9.37 20.02
CA ASN A 248 5.59 -10.51 20.81
C ASN A 248 6.56 -11.44 20.07
N LYS A 249 7.85 -11.12 20.18
CA LYS A 249 8.91 -12.11 20.06
C LYS A 249 8.89 -13.05 21.24
#